data_4b2f59ebbac1abe39d06b24ab8384c36
#
_entry.id   4b2f59ebbac1abe39d06b24ab8384c36
#
_cell.length_a   1.000
_cell.length_b   1.000
_cell.length_c   1.000
_cell.angle_alpha   90.00
_cell.angle_beta   90.00
_cell.angle_gamma   90.00
#
_symmetry.space_group_name_H-M   'P 1'
#
loop_
_entity.id
_entity.type
_entity.pdbx_description
1 polymer ?
#
loop_
_entity_poly.entity_id
_entity_poly.type
_entity_poly.pdbx_seq_one_letter_code
_entity_poly.pdbx_strand_id
1 'polypeptide(L)'
;LLPDGRTLRAVYAAHNGHPFKSTANWLMDRGWISRGEASMQGIRAWMDRTSPARAREAMNANPRFVFFDLEPEGDPRLGPKGSFGVPLTPLGSMAVDLEFHAGGVPMFVQTTAPGLGGSWSGMVVSQDTGGAIKGPVRGDLYFGTGAGAGASADTVNAPGRLWVLLPRAVADRIRPRVGAQTSGPGPVTLTP
;
A
#
# COMPACT_ATOMS: atom_id res chain seq x y z
N LEU A 1 -17.36 -10.94 -4.91
CA LEU A 1 -18.27 -11.84 -5.64
C LEU A 1 -19.41 -12.25 -4.71
N LEU A 2 -20.64 -12.06 -5.13
CA LEU A 2 -21.83 -12.45 -4.39
C LEU A 2 -22.25 -13.87 -4.76
N PRO A 3 -23.08 -14.54 -3.90
CA PRO A 3 -23.57 -15.90 -4.20
C PRO A 3 -24.38 -16.01 -5.50
N ASP A 4 -24.99 -14.92 -5.95
CA ASP A 4 -25.75 -14.81 -7.21
C ASP A 4 -24.88 -14.53 -8.45
N GLY A 5 -23.56 -14.53 -8.29
CA GLY A 5 -22.57 -14.29 -9.34
C GLY A 5 -22.29 -12.83 -9.67
N ARG A 6 -22.96 -11.87 -9.04
CA ARG A 6 -22.65 -10.45 -9.22
C ARG A 6 -21.34 -10.09 -8.53
N THR A 7 -20.57 -9.21 -9.16
CA THR A 7 -19.39 -8.59 -8.56
C THR A 7 -19.73 -7.18 -8.11
N LEU A 8 -19.39 -6.86 -6.86
CA LEU A 8 -19.45 -5.52 -6.32
C LEU A 8 -18.07 -5.09 -5.87
N ARG A 9 -17.82 -3.80 -5.96
CA ARG A 9 -16.63 -3.16 -5.41
C ARG A 9 -16.95 -2.64 -4.01
N ALA A 10 -16.17 -3.05 -3.01
CA ALA A 10 -16.21 -2.48 -1.68
C ALA A 10 -15.25 -1.28 -1.64
N VAL A 11 -15.80 -0.08 -1.52
CA VAL A 11 -15.04 1.17 -1.47
C VAL A 11 -14.97 1.63 -0.02
N TYR A 12 -13.79 2.03 0.43
CA TYR A 12 -13.64 2.58 1.79
C TYR A 12 -14.55 3.79 1.98
N ALA A 13 -15.37 3.76 3.02
CA ALA A 13 -16.26 4.86 3.39
C ALA A 13 -15.78 5.58 4.64
N ALA A 14 -15.53 4.84 5.72
CA ALA A 14 -15.17 5.41 7.01
C ALA A 14 -14.52 4.36 7.94
N HIS A 15 -14.08 4.79 9.11
CA HIS A 15 -13.74 3.92 10.22
C HIS A 15 -14.29 4.47 11.55
N ASN A 16 -14.36 3.64 12.57
CA ASN A 16 -14.93 3.97 13.88
C ASN A 16 -14.04 4.86 14.78
N GLY A 17 -12.95 5.43 14.26
CA GLY A 17 -12.08 6.33 15.02
C GLY A 17 -11.04 5.66 15.93
N HIS A 18 -11.15 4.36 16.21
CA HIS A 18 -10.18 3.67 17.07
C HIS A 18 -8.80 3.56 16.43
N PRO A 19 -7.70 3.53 17.22
CA PRO A 19 -6.37 3.30 16.70
C PRO A 19 -6.25 1.90 16.09
N PHE A 20 -5.49 1.79 15.01
CA PHE A 20 -5.19 0.50 14.39
C PHE A 20 -4.26 -0.33 15.29
N LYS A 21 -4.60 -1.61 15.48
CA LYS A 21 -3.72 -2.61 16.08
C LYS A 21 -3.50 -3.76 15.10
N SER A 22 -2.24 -4.07 14.83
CA SER A 22 -1.89 -5.14 13.90
C SER A 22 -2.28 -6.51 14.45
N THR A 23 -3.15 -7.22 13.74
CA THR A 23 -3.49 -8.62 14.05
C THR A 23 -2.26 -9.53 13.91
N ALA A 24 -1.37 -9.26 12.95
CA ALA A 24 -0.13 -10.01 12.80
C ALA A 24 0.76 -9.89 14.06
N ASN A 25 1.00 -8.66 14.53
CA ASN A 25 1.78 -8.44 15.75
C ASN A 25 1.12 -9.12 16.95
N TRP A 26 -0.19 -8.98 17.09
CA TRP A 26 -0.95 -9.60 18.17
C TRP A 26 -0.84 -11.14 18.18
N LEU A 27 -0.81 -11.77 16.99
CA LEU A 27 -0.61 -13.21 16.83
C LEU A 27 0.83 -13.62 17.15
N MET A 28 1.82 -12.83 16.69
CA MET A 28 3.24 -13.07 16.98
C MET A 28 3.55 -12.96 18.47
N ASP A 29 3.01 -11.94 19.15
CA ASP A 29 3.20 -11.73 20.59
C ASP A 29 2.70 -12.92 21.44
N ARG A 30 1.75 -13.70 20.89
CA ARG A 30 1.23 -14.94 21.50
C ARG A 30 1.93 -16.21 21.04
N GLY A 31 2.90 -16.09 20.14
CA GLY A 31 3.58 -17.23 19.55
C GLY A 31 2.68 -18.11 18.66
N TRP A 32 1.56 -17.54 18.17
CA TRP A 32 0.60 -18.30 17.35
C TRP A 32 0.97 -18.31 15.86
N ILE A 33 1.76 -17.36 15.43
CA ILE A 33 2.43 -17.34 14.13
C ILE A 33 3.87 -16.87 14.28
N SER A 34 4.73 -17.29 13.37
CA SER A 34 6.10 -16.81 13.25
C SER A 34 6.15 -15.50 12.46
N ARG A 35 7.30 -14.81 12.48
CA ARG A 35 7.53 -13.60 11.66
C ARG A 35 7.42 -13.88 10.16
N GLY A 36 7.80 -15.08 9.71
CA GLY A 36 7.66 -15.48 8.31
C GLY A 36 6.21 -15.73 7.87
N GLU A 37 5.32 -15.97 8.84
CA GLU A 37 3.88 -16.13 8.59
C GLU A 37 3.08 -14.83 8.76
N ALA A 38 3.72 -13.71 9.11
CA ALA A 38 3.08 -12.43 9.34
C ALA A 38 2.71 -11.71 8.02
N SER A 39 2.05 -12.43 7.12
CA SER A 39 1.47 -11.96 5.86
C SER A 39 -0.04 -12.20 5.83
N MET A 40 -0.74 -11.63 4.86
CA MET A 40 -2.18 -11.87 4.69
C MET A 40 -2.47 -13.36 4.50
N GLN A 41 -1.67 -14.05 3.69
CA GLN A 41 -1.80 -15.49 3.43
C GLN A 41 -1.51 -16.31 4.67
N GLY A 42 -0.45 -15.97 5.42
CA GLY A 42 -0.11 -16.67 6.66
C GLY A 42 -1.18 -16.52 7.75
N ILE A 43 -1.75 -15.32 7.91
CA ILE A 43 -2.85 -15.08 8.84
C ILE A 43 -4.10 -15.87 8.42
N ARG A 44 -4.47 -15.90 7.14
CA ARG A 44 -5.58 -16.71 6.63
C ARG A 44 -5.36 -18.19 6.88
N ALA A 45 -4.18 -18.72 6.51
CA ALA A 45 -3.84 -20.11 6.74
C ALA A 45 -3.87 -20.48 8.24
N TRP A 46 -3.47 -19.55 9.12
CA TRP A 46 -3.60 -19.76 10.56
C TRP A 46 -5.08 -19.77 10.99
N MET A 47 -5.93 -18.87 10.46
CA MET A 47 -7.37 -18.85 10.76
C MET A 47 -8.06 -20.13 10.33
N ASP A 48 -7.69 -20.70 9.17
CA ASP A 48 -8.27 -21.94 8.64
C ASP A 48 -7.93 -23.18 9.48
N ARG A 49 -6.76 -23.18 10.13
CA ARG A 49 -6.29 -24.30 10.98
C ARG A 49 -6.59 -24.16 12.47
N THR A 50 -7.07 -22.99 12.90
CA THR A 50 -7.40 -22.73 14.30
C THR A 50 -8.90 -22.92 14.58
N SER A 51 -9.31 -22.87 15.86
CA SER A 51 -10.72 -22.90 16.21
C SER A 51 -11.42 -21.58 15.82
N PRO A 52 -12.71 -21.61 15.46
CA PRO A 52 -13.48 -20.40 15.15
C PRO A 52 -13.47 -19.36 16.28
N ALA A 53 -13.41 -19.82 17.53
CA ALA A 53 -13.32 -18.93 18.69
C ALA A 53 -11.99 -18.15 18.71
N ARG A 54 -10.86 -18.83 18.47
CA ARG A 54 -9.55 -18.18 18.41
C ARG A 54 -9.40 -17.27 17.19
N ALA A 55 -9.94 -17.66 16.03
CA ALA A 55 -9.95 -16.81 14.85
C ALA A 55 -10.72 -15.51 15.12
N ARG A 56 -11.88 -15.59 15.79
CA ARG A 56 -12.67 -14.43 16.19
C ARG A 56 -11.94 -13.55 17.21
N GLU A 57 -11.26 -14.15 18.18
CA GLU A 57 -10.42 -13.42 19.14
C GLU A 57 -9.34 -12.61 18.45
N ALA A 58 -8.64 -13.22 17.48
CA ALA A 58 -7.61 -12.55 16.70
C ALA A 58 -8.15 -11.38 15.85
N MET A 59 -9.31 -11.57 15.20
CA MET A 59 -9.95 -10.49 14.44
C MET A 59 -10.37 -9.33 15.36
N ASN A 60 -10.87 -9.62 16.55
CA ASN A 60 -11.31 -8.61 17.51
C ASN A 60 -10.15 -7.90 18.24
N ALA A 61 -8.91 -8.37 18.08
CA ALA A 61 -7.73 -7.72 18.66
C ALA A 61 -7.48 -6.31 18.07
N ASN A 62 -7.93 -6.08 16.84
CA ASN A 62 -7.92 -4.76 16.22
C ASN A 62 -9.26 -4.04 16.54
N PRO A 63 -9.26 -2.98 17.38
CA PRO A 63 -10.47 -2.25 17.71
C PRO A 63 -10.96 -1.36 16.57
N ARG A 64 -10.10 -1.10 15.55
CA ARG A 64 -10.50 -0.31 14.39
C ARG A 64 -11.40 -1.14 13.48
N PHE A 65 -12.61 -0.65 13.29
CA PHE A 65 -13.58 -1.20 12.35
C PHE A 65 -13.69 -0.27 11.15
N VAL A 66 -13.67 -0.85 9.95
CA VAL A 66 -13.75 -0.12 8.67
C VAL A 66 -15.12 -0.39 8.04
N PHE A 67 -15.75 0.66 7.53
CA PHE A 67 -17.00 0.61 6.80
C PHE A 67 -16.73 0.78 5.31
N PHE A 68 -17.53 0.10 4.49
CA PHE A 68 -17.42 0.13 3.04
C PHE A 68 -18.75 0.48 2.41
N ASP A 69 -18.73 1.33 1.39
CA ASP A 69 -19.82 1.46 0.44
C ASP A 69 -19.68 0.40 -0.64
N LEU A 70 -20.82 -0.12 -1.10
CA LEU A 70 -20.86 -1.11 -2.15
C LEU A 70 -21.26 -0.43 -3.47
N GLU A 71 -20.38 -0.49 -4.44
CA GLU A 71 -20.60 0.04 -5.78
C GLU A 71 -20.62 -1.10 -6.81
N PRO A 72 -21.39 -0.99 -7.91
CA PRO A 72 -21.20 -1.87 -9.04
C PRO A 72 -19.76 -1.87 -9.51
N GLU A 73 -19.25 -3.02 -9.96
CA GLU A 73 -17.95 -3.10 -10.59
C GLU A 73 -17.97 -2.29 -11.89
N GLY A 74 -17.40 -1.11 -11.91
CA GLY A 74 -17.33 -0.27 -13.10
C GLY A 74 -16.46 -0.89 -14.21
N ASP A 75 -15.77 -0.07 -15.00
CA ASP A 75 -14.80 -0.56 -16.00
C ASP A 75 -13.72 -1.40 -15.32
N PRO A 76 -13.59 -2.71 -15.64
CA PRO A 76 -12.61 -3.59 -14.99
C PRO A 76 -11.14 -3.20 -15.27
N ARG A 77 -10.91 -2.35 -16.27
CA ARG A 77 -9.58 -1.79 -16.58
C ARG A 77 -9.17 -0.68 -15.61
N LEU A 78 -10.13 -0.10 -14.90
CA LEU A 78 -9.89 0.95 -13.92
C LEU A 78 -9.79 0.35 -12.51
N GLY A 79 -8.77 0.73 -11.77
CA GLY A 79 -8.64 0.41 -10.35
C GLY A 79 -9.67 1.12 -9.48
N PRO A 80 -9.66 0.87 -8.18
CA PRO A 80 -10.44 1.65 -7.22
C PRO A 80 -10.01 3.12 -7.26
N LYS A 81 -10.89 4.02 -6.82
CA LYS A 81 -10.51 5.42 -6.63
C LYS A 81 -9.57 5.53 -5.43
N GLY A 82 -8.43 6.18 -5.63
CA GLY A 82 -7.52 6.57 -4.56
C GLY A 82 -8.05 7.79 -3.79
N SER A 83 -7.28 8.25 -2.83
CA SER A 83 -7.62 9.38 -1.93
C SER A 83 -7.90 10.70 -2.67
N PHE A 84 -7.45 10.84 -3.90
CA PHE A 84 -7.71 12.01 -4.75
C PHE A 84 -8.92 11.83 -5.69
N GLY A 85 -9.73 10.80 -5.49
CA GLY A 85 -10.94 10.56 -6.26
C GLY A 85 -10.73 10.08 -7.70
N VAL A 86 -9.50 9.77 -8.09
CA VAL A 86 -9.14 9.26 -9.42
C VAL A 86 -8.88 7.76 -9.37
N PRO A 87 -9.25 7.00 -10.41
CA PRO A 87 -8.94 5.58 -10.48
C PRO A 87 -7.45 5.32 -10.46
N LEU A 88 -7.02 4.35 -9.67
CA LEU A 88 -5.63 3.93 -9.60
C LEU A 88 -5.26 3.09 -10.83
N THR A 89 -4.07 3.31 -11.36
CA THR A 89 -3.50 2.58 -12.50
C THR A 89 -2.50 1.56 -12.00
N PRO A 90 -2.63 0.27 -12.34
CA PRO A 90 -1.63 -0.74 -11.97
C PRO A 90 -0.23 -0.33 -12.40
N LEU A 91 0.72 -0.41 -11.48
CA LEU A 91 2.13 -0.03 -11.65
C LEU A 91 2.36 1.43 -12.11
N GLY A 92 1.31 2.24 -12.10
CA GLY A 92 1.34 3.66 -12.48
C GLY A 92 0.87 4.60 -11.37
N SER A 93 0.29 4.07 -10.29
CA SER A 93 -0.15 4.86 -9.14
C SER A 93 0.57 4.43 -7.88
N MET A 94 0.87 5.41 -7.03
CA MET A 94 1.57 5.18 -5.77
C MET A 94 0.90 5.99 -4.65
N ALA A 95 0.74 5.37 -3.49
CA ALA A 95 0.36 6.05 -2.26
C ALA A 95 1.60 6.65 -1.59
N VAL A 96 1.48 7.88 -1.08
CA VAL A 96 2.58 8.66 -0.52
C VAL A 96 2.17 9.35 0.77
N ASP A 97 3.15 9.86 1.51
CA ASP A 97 2.92 10.77 2.63
C ASP A 97 2.78 12.21 2.14
N LEU A 98 1.62 12.82 2.36
CA LEU A 98 1.33 14.20 1.93
C LEU A 98 2.11 15.27 2.69
N GLU A 99 2.76 14.94 3.81
CA GLU A 99 3.68 15.85 4.47
C GLU A 99 4.92 16.14 3.61
N PHE A 100 5.28 15.22 2.72
CA PHE A 100 6.48 15.30 1.88
C PHE A 100 6.18 15.42 0.40
N HIS A 101 5.09 14.83 -0.08
CA HIS A 101 4.75 14.75 -1.50
C HIS A 101 3.33 15.23 -1.74
N ALA A 102 3.16 16.20 -2.62
CA ALA A 102 1.83 16.61 -3.07
C ALA A 102 1.16 15.50 -3.91
N GLY A 103 -0.18 15.49 -3.93
CA GLY A 103 -0.94 14.64 -4.82
C GLY A 103 -0.80 15.05 -6.30
N GLY A 104 -0.85 14.07 -7.20
CA GLY A 104 -0.75 14.28 -8.65
C GLY A 104 0.68 14.50 -9.17
N VAL A 105 1.71 14.32 -8.36
CA VAL A 105 3.09 14.53 -8.76
C VAL A 105 3.65 13.28 -9.44
N PRO A 106 4.22 13.39 -10.66
CA PRO A 106 4.89 12.29 -11.32
C PRO A 106 6.24 12.01 -10.66
N MET A 107 6.53 10.73 -10.48
CA MET A 107 7.75 10.23 -9.85
C MET A 107 8.34 9.09 -10.68
N PHE A 108 9.65 8.96 -10.69
CA PHE A 108 10.33 7.77 -11.20
C PHE A 108 10.82 6.93 -10.02
N VAL A 109 10.54 5.65 -10.07
CA VAL A 109 10.87 4.69 -9.00
C VAL A 109 11.76 3.58 -9.53
N GLN A 110 12.76 3.19 -8.75
CA GLN A 110 13.57 1.98 -8.96
C GLN A 110 13.61 1.18 -7.68
N THR A 111 13.30 -0.10 -7.75
CA THR A 111 13.29 -1.01 -6.60
C THR A 111 13.48 -2.45 -7.01
N THR A 112 13.51 -3.35 -6.03
CA THR A 112 13.41 -4.79 -6.26
C THR A 112 11.98 -5.23 -6.01
N ALA A 113 11.37 -5.87 -7.02
CA ALA A 113 10.01 -6.39 -6.94
C ALA A 113 9.99 -7.84 -7.48
N PRO A 114 10.21 -8.86 -6.63
CA PRO A 114 10.30 -10.26 -7.06
C PRO A 114 9.09 -10.70 -7.88
N GLY A 115 7.86 -10.30 -7.50
CA GLY A 115 6.65 -10.59 -8.25
C GLY A 115 6.54 -9.92 -9.62
N LEU A 116 7.48 -9.04 -9.98
CA LEU A 116 7.61 -8.40 -11.30
C LEU A 116 8.92 -8.83 -12.02
N GLY A 117 9.51 -9.95 -11.61
CA GLY A 117 10.72 -10.48 -12.24
C GLY A 117 12.03 -9.97 -11.63
N GLY A 118 12.02 -9.32 -10.49
CA GLY A 118 13.22 -8.86 -9.78
C GLY A 118 13.40 -7.35 -9.80
N SER A 119 14.37 -6.80 -10.53
CA SER A 119 14.53 -5.34 -10.64
C SER A 119 13.37 -4.73 -11.41
N TRP A 120 12.75 -3.71 -10.82
CA TRP A 120 11.67 -2.96 -11.43
C TRP A 120 11.97 -1.47 -11.41
N SER A 121 11.60 -0.78 -12.50
CA SER A 121 11.58 0.67 -12.53
C SER A 121 10.43 1.16 -13.39
N GLY A 122 9.84 2.29 -13.01
CA GLY A 122 8.72 2.84 -13.74
C GLY A 122 8.35 4.25 -13.30
N MET A 123 7.53 4.87 -14.13
CA MET A 123 6.87 6.15 -13.82
C MET A 123 5.60 5.87 -13.04
N VAL A 124 5.43 6.58 -11.95
CA VAL A 124 4.22 6.55 -11.13
C VAL A 124 3.73 7.96 -10.84
N VAL A 125 2.46 8.07 -10.48
CA VAL A 125 1.88 9.33 -10.00
C VAL A 125 1.40 9.15 -8.57
N SER A 126 1.64 10.14 -7.70
CA SER A 126 1.12 10.17 -6.34
C SER A 126 -0.40 10.37 -6.37
N GLN A 127 -1.16 9.29 -6.36
CA GLN A 127 -2.63 9.30 -6.52
C GLN A 127 -3.39 8.73 -5.31
N ASP A 128 -2.64 8.34 -4.28
CA ASP A 128 -3.24 7.79 -3.07
C ASP A 128 -2.44 8.16 -1.82
N THR A 129 -3.03 7.85 -0.65
CA THR A 129 -2.43 8.05 0.67
C THR A 129 -2.82 6.90 1.58
N GLY A 130 -2.09 6.72 2.67
CA GLY A 130 -2.45 5.74 3.69
C GLY A 130 -1.94 6.15 5.07
N GLY A 131 -2.71 5.83 6.11
CA GLY A 131 -2.34 6.19 7.48
C GLY A 131 -1.02 5.59 7.98
N ALA A 132 -0.59 4.47 7.39
CA ALA A 132 0.69 3.81 7.67
C ALA A 132 1.82 4.24 6.73
N ILE A 133 1.51 5.00 5.67
CA ILE A 133 2.48 5.46 4.68
C ILE A 133 3.05 6.77 5.16
N LYS A 134 4.18 6.70 5.89
CA LYS A 134 4.79 7.83 6.56
C LYS A 134 6.27 7.98 6.22
N GLY A 135 6.66 9.23 5.89
CA GLY A 135 8.03 9.63 5.63
C GLY A 135 8.32 10.00 4.16
N PRO A 136 9.44 10.73 3.94
CA PRO A 136 9.77 11.33 2.64
C PRO A 136 10.15 10.29 1.57
N VAL A 137 10.48 9.08 1.98
CA VAL A 137 10.99 8.01 1.10
C VAL A 137 10.14 6.74 1.22
N ARG A 138 8.91 6.86 1.72
CA ARG A 138 7.93 5.79 1.77
C ARG A 138 6.93 5.93 0.62
N GLY A 139 6.67 4.83 -0.09
CA GLY A 139 5.62 4.77 -1.09
C GLY A 139 5.10 3.36 -1.26
N ASP A 140 3.79 3.22 -1.43
CA ASP A 140 3.13 1.94 -1.66
C ASP A 140 2.62 1.92 -3.10
N LEU A 141 3.21 1.04 -3.93
CA LEU A 141 2.88 0.90 -5.35
C LEU A 141 1.58 0.12 -5.52
N TYR A 142 0.67 0.62 -6.34
CA TYR A 142 -0.55 -0.10 -6.67
C TYR A 142 -0.29 -1.15 -7.76
N PHE A 143 -0.44 -2.43 -7.42
CA PHE A 143 -0.17 -3.55 -8.32
C PHE A 143 -1.36 -3.92 -9.21
N GLY A 144 -2.55 -3.45 -8.90
CA GLY A 144 -3.78 -3.82 -9.57
C GLY A 144 -4.76 -4.55 -8.66
N THR A 145 -5.74 -5.21 -9.27
CA THR A 145 -6.78 -5.98 -8.57
C THR A 145 -6.68 -7.48 -8.86
N GLY A 146 -7.21 -8.29 -7.96
CA GLY A 146 -7.28 -9.74 -8.11
C GLY A 146 -6.10 -10.48 -7.49
N ALA A 147 -6.21 -11.81 -7.46
CA ALA A 147 -5.28 -12.68 -6.73
C ALA A 147 -3.83 -12.60 -7.25
N GLY A 148 -3.64 -12.46 -8.57
CA GLY A 148 -2.30 -12.34 -9.15
C GLY A 148 -1.59 -11.04 -8.77
N ALA A 149 -2.31 -9.93 -8.79
CA ALA A 149 -1.77 -8.63 -8.34
C ALA A 149 -1.43 -8.68 -6.85
N GLY A 150 -2.30 -9.24 -6.01
CA GLY A 150 -2.06 -9.43 -4.59
C GLY A 150 -0.83 -10.30 -4.32
N ALA A 151 -0.69 -11.43 -5.02
CA ALA A 151 0.47 -12.32 -4.88
C ALA A 151 1.79 -11.62 -5.27
N SER A 152 1.76 -10.79 -6.31
CA SER A 152 2.94 -9.99 -6.70
C SER A 152 3.26 -8.91 -5.69
N ALA A 153 2.25 -8.20 -5.18
CA ALA A 153 2.39 -7.14 -4.18
C ALA A 153 3.00 -7.67 -2.87
N ASP A 154 2.53 -8.81 -2.38
CA ASP A 154 3.02 -9.43 -1.13
C ASP A 154 4.52 -9.77 -1.14
N THR A 155 5.15 -9.81 -2.32
CA THR A 155 6.59 -10.05 -2.44
C THR A 155 7.43 -8.79 -2.29
N VAL A 156 6.81 -7.60 -2.23
CA VAL A 156 7.52 -6.33 -2.27
C VAL A 156 7.57 -5.69 -0.89
N ASN A 157 8.74 -5.75 -0.30
CA ASN A 157 9.14 -4.97 0.88
C ASN A 157 10.64 -4.72 0.74
N ALA A 158 11.01 -3.79 -0.14
CA ALA A 158 12.39 -3.62 -0.57
C ALA A 158 12.80 -2.15 -0.58
N PRO A 159 14.07 -1.86 -0.32
CA PRO A 159 14.62 -0.52 -0.54
C PRO A 159 14.58 -0.16 -2.02
N GLY A 160 14.48 1.13 -2.29
CA GLY A 160 14.46 1.64 -3.64
C GLY A 160 15.00 3.07 -3.74
N ARG A 161 14.80 3.66 -4.90
CA ARG A 161 15.11 5.06 -5.18
C ARG A 161 13.88 5.73 -5.76
N LEU A 162 13.64 6.94 -5.34
CA LEU A 162 12.54 7.77 -5.79
C LEU A 162 13.07 9.11 -6.31
N TRP A 163 12.64 9.51 -7.50
CA TRP A 163 12.91 10.84 -8.05
C TRP A 163 11.57 11.52 -8.33
N VAL A 164 11.38 12.67 -7.71
CA VAL A 164 10.24 13.53 -7.96
C VAL A 164 10.51 14.36 -9.22
N LEU A 165 9.60 14.31 -10.18
CA LEU A 165 9.72 15.09 -11.41
C LEU A 165 8.96 16.42 -11.25
N LEU A 166 9.70 17.51 -11.35
CA LEU A 166 9.17 18.85 -11.19
C LEU A 166 9.49 19.71 -12.40
N PRO A 167 8.63 20.68 -12.74
CA PRO A 167 9.01 21.74 -13.68
C PRO A 167 10.31 22.42 -13.23
N ARG A 168 11.20 22.73 -14.18
CA ARG A 168 12.53 23.33 -13.87
C ARG A 168 12.40 24.54 -12.94
N ALA A 169 11.48 25.46 -13.22
CA ALA A 169 11.27 26.64 -12.41
C ALA A 169 10.88 26.32 -10.94
N VAL A 170 10.25 25.19 -10.68
CA VAL A 170 9.95 24.72 -9.32
C VAL A 170 11.19 24.06 -8.71
N ALA A 171 11.85 23.18 -9.45
CA ALA A 171 13.04 22.47 -9.00
C ALA A 171 14.17 23.45 -8.63
N ASP A 172 14.38 24.49 -9.41
CA ASP A 172 15.43 25.51 -9.15
C ASP A 172 15.17 26.32 -7.86
N ARG A 173 13.90 26.47 -7.47
CA ARG A 173 13.52 27.15 -6.21
C ARG A 173 13.77 26.30 -4.97
N ILE A 174 13.66 24.98 -5.09
CA ILE A 174 13.78 24.06 -3.95
C ILE A 174 15.14 23.38 -3.89
N ARG A 175 15.99 23.52 -4.91
CA ARG A 175 17.36 23.02 -4.85
C ARG A 175 18.09 23.64 -3.67
N PRO A 176 18.73 22.86 -2.78
CA PRO A 176 19.63 23.41 -1.79
C PRO A 176 20.71 24.24 -2.52
N ARG A 177 20.95 25.47 -2.11
CA ARG A 177 22.07 26.24 -2.62
C ARG A 177 23.34 25.42 -2.36
N VAL A 178 24.13 25.17 -3.42
CA VAL A 178 25.38 24.38 -3.37
C VAL A 178 26.25 24.90 -2.23
N GLY A 179 26.44 24.08 -1.20
CA GLY A 179 27.18 24.41 0.03
C GLY A 179 26.85 23.47 1.19
N ALA A 180 25.70 22.82 1.19
CA ALA A 180 25.39 21.76 2.15
C ALA A 180 25.61 20.39 1.49
N GLN A 181 26.63 19.68 1.90
CA GLN A 181 26.83 18.29 1.56
C GLN A 181 25.65 17.49 2.12
N THR A 182 24.66 17.23 1.29
CA THR A 182 23.64 16.23 1.59
C THR A 182 24.12 14.92 1.00
N SER A 183 24.42 13.95 1.84
CA SER A 183 24.46 12.54 1.48
C SER A 183 23.26 12.24 0.58
N GLY A 184 23.48 11.53 -0.53
CA GLY A 184 22.44 11.22 -1.50
C GLY A 184 21.18 10.62 -0.89
N PRO A 185 20.07 10.58 -1.65
CA PRO A 185 18.79 10.10 -1.11
C PRO A 185 18.95 8.70 -0.52
N GLY A 186 18.56 8.57 0.74
CA GLY A 186 18.52 7.29 1.42
C GLY A 186 17.61 6.29 0.67
N PRO A 187 17.75 5.00 0.92
CA PRO A 187 16.92 3.97 0.28
C PRO A 187 15.45 4.16 0.66
N VAL A 188 14.58 4.04 -0.35
CA VAL A 188 13.12 4.05 -0.20
C VAL A 188 12.67 2.63 0.14
N THR A 189 11.78 2.47 1.09
CA THR A 189 11.09 1.20 1.33
C THR A 189 9.74 1.25 0.65
N LEU A 190 9.50 0.35 -0.30
CA LEU A 190 8.19 0.11 -0.88
C LEU A 190 7.55 -1.07 -0.16
N THR A 191 6.30 -0.92 0.22
CA THR A 191 5.52 -1.96 0.92
C THR A 191 4.25 -2.27 0.12
N PRO A 192 3.76 -3.51 0.16
CA PRO A 192 2.53 -3.94 -0.49
C PRO A 192 1.28 -3.36 0.14
#